data_aeadc9e0ef5cde0b22aa0f0a15e048a9
#
_entry.id   aeadc9e0ef5cde0b22aa0f0a15e048a9
#
_cell.length_a   1.000
_cell.length_b   1.000
_cell.length_c   1.000
_cell.angle_alpha   90.00
_cell.angle_beta   90.00
_cell.angle_gamma   90.00
#
_symmetry.space_group_name_H-M   'P 1'
#
loop_
_entity.id
_entity.type
_entity.pdbx_description
1 polymer ?
#
loop_
_entity_poly.entity_id
_entity_poly.type
_entity_poly.pdbx_seq_one_letter_code
_entity_poly.pdbx_strand_id
1 'polypeptide(L)'
;MVKNILFKVLFCFFCNQIFLFDLNPYENYYSSKPTGSVKETLEKISENSWKISSFGKHPLFTIKQESIFSIDNGNVILESGFRKLDVLGGLRKDHQTYKVEKEGDQKIIVYSFGKKKGSIEIEENFYDNLTLQIQIKMNYLKKDEFKINYFDKGKIKIKSFLNKKEEIIYKSKPVEVFEFTEQREDKRYFKFLIRNDSDKETIKVFQGGRGFNVDWELD
;
A
#
# COMPACT_ATOMS: atom_id res chain seq x y z
N MET A 1 30.66 55.13 -28.13
CA MET A 1 29.36 54.57 -28.50
C MET A 1 29.39 53.09 -28.09
N VAL A 2 29.00 52.80 -26.86
CA VAL A 2 29.08 51.43 -26.29
C VAL A 2 27.66 50.90 -26.22
N LYS A 3 27.36 49.87 -27.01
CA LYS A 3 26.06 49.16 -27.01
C LYS A 3 26.05 48.17 -25.84
N ASN A 4 25.25 48.45 -24.83
CA ASN A 4 24.89 47.53 -23.78
C ASN A 4 24.03 46.39 -24.35
N ILE A 5 24.62 45.21 -24.42
CA ILE A 5 23.89 43.98 -24.68
C ILE A 5 23.39 43.47 -23.32
N LEU A 6 22.13 43.75 -23.07
CA LEU A 6 21.42 43.22 -21.88
C LEU A 6 21.13 41.73 -22.14
N PHE A 7 21.95 40.87 -21.57
CA PHE A 7 21.71 39.42 -21.58
C PHE A 7 20.57 39.13 -20.60
N LYS A 8 19.33 39.06 -21.12
CA LYS A 8 18.21 38.56 -20.34
C LYS A 8 18.39 37.06 -20.18
N VAL A 9 18.96 36.65 -19.05
CA VAL A 9 18.92 35.25 -18.60
C VAL A 9 17.47 34.97 -18.18
N LEU A 10 16.72 34.37 -19.07
CA LEU A 10 15.41 33.81 -18.78
C LEU A 10 15.61 32.58 -17.91
N PHE A 11 15.59 32.74 -16.60
CA PHE A 11 15.53 31.64 -15.66
C PHE A 11 14.16 30.98 -15.83
N CYS A 12 14.08 29.99 -16.72
CA CYS A 12 12.97 29.07 -16.74
C CYS A 12 13.02 28.26 -15.45
N PHE A 13 12.32 28.74 -14.43
CA PHE A 13 11.90 27.90 -13.34
C PHE A 13 10.99 26.81 -13.94
N PHE A 14 11.57 25.72 -14.36
CA PHE A 14 10.84 24.45 -14.42
C PHE A 14 10.47 24.13 -12.98
N CYS A 15 9.36 24.69 -12.55
CA CYS A 15 8.64 24.18 -11.41
C CYS A 15 8.25 22.75 -11.82
N ASN A 16 9.10 21.77 -11.46
CA ASN A 16 8.67 20.40 -11.38
C ASN A 16 7.49 20.43 -10.39
N GLN A 17 6.29 20.58 -10.90
CA GLN A 17 5.08 20.25 -10.16
C GLN A 17 5.22 18.75 -9.90
N ILE A 18 5.87 18.43 -8.79
CA ILE A 18 5.68 17.13 -8.15
C ILE A 18 4.18 17.15 -7.83
N PHE A 19 3.39 16.45 -8.63
CA PHE A 19 2.01 16.16 -8.29
C PHE A 19 2.09 15.28 -7.04
N LEU A 20 2.18 15.95 -5.89
CA LEU A 20 1.99 15.30 -4.61
C LEU A 20 0.57 14.75 -4.64
N PHE A 21 0.46 13.45 -4.56
CA PHE A 21 -0.83 12.81 -4.35
C PHE A 21 -1.33 13.26 -2.98
N ASP A 22 -2.38 14.09 -2.97
CA ASP A 22 -3.03 14.50 -1.74
C ASP A 22 -3.78 13.30 -1.16
N LEU A 23 -3.30 12.83 -0.03
CA LEU A 23 -3.96 11.77 0.70
C LEU A 23 -5.20 12.33 1.39
N ASN A 24 -6.37 11.89 0.94
CA ASN A 24 -7.65 12.28 1.51
C ASN A 24 -8.28 11.12 2.30
N PRO A 25 -9.00 11.38 3.39
CA PRO A 25 -9.78 10.36 4.08
C PRO A 25 -10.79 9.72 3.13
N TYR A 26 -10.98 8.40 3.27
CA TYR A 26 -11.98 7.67 2.48
C TYR A 26 -12.52 6.46 3.23
N GLU A 27 -13.65 5.97 2.75
CA GLU A 27 -14.26 4.71 3.15
C GLU A 27 -14.67 3.94 1.90
N ASN A 28 -14.01 2.82 1.63
CA ASN A 28 -14.21 1.99 0.46
C ASN A 28 -14.79 0.63 0.86
N TYR A 29 -15.71 0.13 0.05
CA TYR A 29 -16.31 -1.17 0.18
C TYR A 29 -15.96 -2.01 -1.03
N TYR A 30 -15.52 -3.23 -0.80
CA TYR A 30 -15.20 -4.20 -1.85
C TYR A 30 -16.04 -5.44 -1.66
N SER A 31 -16.52 -5.97 -2.75
CA SER A 31 -17.18 -7.27 -2.81
C SER A 31 -16.32 -8.28 -3.54
N SER A 32 -16.53 -9.56 -3.26
CA SER A 32 -15.89 -10.65 -4.00
C SER A 32 -16.88 -11.70 -4.45
N LYS A 33 -16.53 -12.43 -5.52
CA LYS A 33 -17.24 -13.64 -5.95
C LYS A 33 -16.44 -14.88 -5.53
N PRO A 34 -17.04 -15.91 -4.92
CA PRO A 34 -18.49 -16.05 -4.72
C PRO A 34 -19.07 -15.15 -3.64
N THR A 35 -18.62 -14.97 -2.47
CA THR A 35 -19.23 -14.08 -1.46
C THR A 35 -18.21 -13.65 -0.43
N GLY A 36 -17.96 -12.37 -0.37
CA GLY A 36 -17.10 -11.75 0.61
C GLY A 36 -17.24 -10.23 0.55
N SER A 37 -16.88 -9.57 1.62
CA SER A 37 -16.86 -8.11 1.70
C SER A 37 -15.60 -7.65 2.41
N VAL A 38 -15.06 -6.51 1.97
CA VAL A 38 -14.00 -5.79 2.66
C VAL A 38 -14.44 -4.35 2.80
N LYS A 39 -14.33 -3.82 4.00
CA LYS A 39 -14.40 -2.38 4.27
C LYS A 39 -12.99 -1.89 4.53
N GLU A 40 -12.57 -0.87 3.82
CA GLU A 40 -11.30 -0.19 4.04
C GLU A 40 -11.56 1.28 4.36
N THR A 41 -10.92 1.80 5.39
CA THR A 41 -11.10 3.17 5.85
C THR A 41 -9.74 3.82 6.05
N LEU A 42 -9.56 5.00 5.49
CA LEU A 42 -8.43 5.87 5.74
C LEU A 42 -8.88 7.10 6.51
N GLU A 43 -8.27 7.36 7.65
CA GLU A 43 -8.59 8.47 8.54
C GLU A 43 -7.33 9.28 8.85
N LYS A 44 -7.47 10.61 8.89
CA LYS A 44 -6.45 11.50 9.41
C LYS A 44 -6.64 11.64 10.92
N ILE A 45 -5.68 11.21 11.73
CA ILE A 45 -5.77 11.24 13.20
C ILE A 45 -5.06 12.44 13.84
N SER A 46 -4.10 13.04 13.12
CA SER A 46 -3.47 14.30 13.49
C SER A 46 -2.94 15.00 12.23
N GLU A 47 -2.26 16.13 12.39
CA GLU A 47 -1.72 16.90 11.27
C GLU A 47 -0.88 16.04 10.31
N ASN A 48 0.00 15.19 10.85
CA ASN A 48 0.92 14.35 10.07
C ASN A 48 0.68 12.84 10.21
N SER A 49 -0.32 12.42 11.00
CA SER A 49 -0.54 11.00 11.29
C SER A 49 -1.87 10.52 10.72
N TRP A 50 -1.82 9.32 10.16
CA TRP A 50 -2.92 8.67 9.47
C TRP A 50 -3.14 7.26 10.02
N LYS A 51 -4.37 6.81 9.93
CA LYS A 51 -4.75 5.44 10.22
C LYS A 51 -5.45 4.84 9.03
N ILE A 52 -4.97 3.70 8.55
CA ILE A 52 -5.67 2.88 7.57
C ILE A 52 -6.12 1.59 8.25
N SER A 53 -7.37 1.23 8.07
CA SER A 53 -7.94 0.00 8.62
C SER A 53 -8.68 -0.77 7.54
N SER A 54 -8.66 -2.10 7.66
CA SER A 54 -9.40 -2.98 6.75
C SER A 54 -10.03 -4.11 7.54
N PHE A 55 -11.31 -4.33 7.28
CA PHE A 55 -12.06 -5.46 7.80
C PHE A 55 -12.66 -6.25 6.65
N GLY A 56 -12.19 -7.48 6.47
CA GLY A 56 -12.64 -8.39 5.44
C GLY A 56 -13.36 -9.61 6.04
N LYS A 57 -14.47 -9.97 5.42
CA LYS A 57 -15.23 -11.18 5.76
C LYS A 57 -15.47 -12.00 4.50
N HIS A 58 -15.07 -13.26 4.54
CA HIS A 58 -15.26 -14.26 3.49
C HIS A 58 -15.68 -15.57 4.16
N PRO A 59 -16.44 -16.47 3.52
CA PRO A 59 -16.84 -17.75 4.12
C PRO A 59 -15.68 -18.57 4.70
N LEU A 60 -14.48 -18.46 4.10
CA LEU A 60 -13.30 -19.20 4.52
C LEU A 60 -12.43 -18.47 5.53
N PHE A 61 -12.58 -17.15 5.68
CA PHE A 61 -11.73 -16.37 6.60
C PHE A 61 -12.34 -15.03 7.00
N THR A 62 -11.88 -14.51 8.12
CA THR A 62 -12.07 -13.12 8.52
C THR A 62 -10.70 -12.48 8.69
N ILE A 63 -10.53 -11.25 8.21
CA ILE A 63 -9.31 -10.47 8.39
C ILE A 63 -9.65 -9.12 8.98
N LYS A 64 -8.92 -8.72 10.02
CA LYS A 64 -8.91 -7.36 10.55
C LYS A 64 -7.49 -6.88 10.60
N GLN A 65 -7.23 -5.71 10.04
CA GLN A 65 -5.91 -5.11 10.04
C GLN A 65 -6.01 -3.60 10.18
N GLU A 66 -5.00 -3.01 10.77
CA GLU A 66 -4.88 -1.57 11.00
C GLU A 66 -3.41 -1.19 10.98
N SER A 67 -3.11 -0.03 10.43
CA SER A 67 -1.77 0.53 10.41
C SER A 67 -1.84 2.02 10.68
N ILE A 68 -0.95 2.50 11.54
CA ILE A 68 -0.73 3.91 11.83
C ILE A 68 0.57 4.32 11.16
N PHE A 69 0.54 5.43 10.46
CA PHE A 69 1.69 5.94 9.71
C PHE A 69 1.66 7.46 9.61
N SER A 70 2.81 8.05 9.37
CA SER A 70 2.97 9.45 8.98
C SER A 70 3.48 9.56 7.54
N ILE A 71 3.45 10.78 7.00
CA ILE A 71 4.03 11.08 5.69
C ILE A 71 5.15 12.07 5.88
N ASP A 72 6.33 11.71 5.39
CA ASP A 72 7.50 12.56 5.38
C ASP A 72 8.11 12.60 3.97
N ASN A 73 8.23 13.79 3.40
CA ASN A 73 8.78 14.02 2.04
C ASN A 73 8.19 13.07 0.97
N GLY A 74 6.87 12.86 1.04
CA GLY A 74 6.17 11.98 0.10
C GLY A 74 6.37 10.47 0.36
N ASN A 75 6.97 10.09 1.46
CA ASN A 75 7.13 8.70 1.85
C ASN A 75 6.25 8.38 3.05
N VAL A 76 5.63 7.22 3.00
CA VAL A 76 4.91 6.63 4.14
C VAL A 76 5.93 6.14 5.16
N ILE A 77 5.81 6.61 6.39
CA ILE A 77 6.61 6.19 7.53
C ILE A 77 5.71 5.37 8.46
N LEU A 78 5.83 4.07 8.41
CA LEU A 78 5.03 3.16 9.21
C LEU A 78 5.43 3.25 10.70
N GLU A 79 4.46 3.43 11.58
CA GLU A 79 4.67 3.62 13.02
C GLU A 79 4.23 2.38 13.82
N SER A 80 3.07 1.84 13.51
CA SER A 80 2.56 0.64 14.18
C SER A 80 1.47 -0.03 13.35
N GLY A 81 1.12 -1.25 13.71
CA GLY A 81 -0.02 -1.91 13.14
C GLY A 81 -0.33 -3.27 13.76
N PHE A 82 -1.46 -3.78 13.39
CA PHE A 82 -1.85 -5.14 13.72
C PHE A 82 -2.57 -5.82 12.56
N ARG A 83 -2.50 -7.14 12.55
CA ARG A 83 -3.30 -8.00 11.68
C ARG A 83 -3.81 -9.20 12.45
N LYS A 84 -5.10 -9.43 12.34
CA LYS A 84 -5.76 -10.62 12.85
C LYS A 84 -6.43 -11.33 11.67
N LEU A 85 -5.99 -12.54 11.36
CA LEU A 85 -6.57 -13.40 10.34
C LEU A 85 -7.03 -14.69 11.01
N ASP A 86 -8.33 -14.95 10.91
CA ASP A 86 -8.96 -16.18 11.37
C ASP A 86 -9.46 -16.97 10.15
N VAL A 87 -9.00 -18.19 9.95
CA VAL A 87 -9.34 -19.04 8.81
C VAL A 87 -10.19 -20.21 9.29
N LEU A 88 -11.23 -20.55 8.51
CA LEU A 88 -12.13 -21.69 8.75
C LEU A 88 -12.69 -21.72 10.18
N GLY A 89 -13.31 -20.59 10.62
CA GLY A 89 -13.90 -20.51 11.95
C GLY A 89 -12.92 -20.57 13.10
N GLY A 90 -11.65 -20.23 12.85
CA GLY A 90 -10.60 -20.19 13.89
C GLY A 90 -9.72 -21.43 13.98
N LEU A 91 -9.83 -22.37 13.02
CA LEU A 91 -8.90 -23.51 12.92
C LEU A 91 -7.46 -23.05 12.73
N ARG A 92 -7.26 -21.92 12.05
CA ARG A 92 -5.97 -21.23 11.97
C ARG A 92 -6.14 -19.78 12.32
N LYS A 93 -5.27 -19.28 13.21
CA LYS A 93 -5.23 -17.88 13.66
C LYS A 93 -3.83 -17.33 13.44
N ASP A 94 -3.73 -16.29 12.64
CA ASP A 94 -2.50 -15.54 12.43
C ASP A 94 -2.70 -14.13 13.03
N HIS A 95 -2.17 -13.90 14.22
CA HIS A 95 -2.23 -12.59 14.89
C HIS A 95 -0.83 -11.99 14.89
N GLN A 96 -0.73 -10.78 14.41
CA GLN A 96 0.50 -10.00 14.37
C GLN A 96 0.23 -8.60 14.91
N THR A 97 1.12 -8.14 15.77
CA THR A 97 1.22 -6.73 16.18
C THR A 97 2.65 -6.26 16.01
N TYR A 98 2.86 -5.01 15.76
CA TYR A 98 4.18 -4.40 15.69
C TYR A 98 4.11 -2.91 15.99
N LYS A 99 5.23 -2.36 16.44
CA LYS A 99 5.43 -0.94 16.69
C LYS A 99 6.87 -0.58 16.33
N VAL A 100 7.05 0.57 15.73
CA VAL A 100 8.38 1.14 15.50
C VAL A 100 8.76 1.96 16.73
N GLU A 101 9.93 1.69 17.27
CA GLU A 101 10.50 2.38 18.42
C GLU A 101 11.90 2.90 18.08
N LYS A 102 12.36 3.88 18.83
CA LYS A 102 13.74 4.35 18.77
C LYS A 102 14.51 3.80 19.97
N GLU A 103 15.64 3.20 19.70
CA GLU A 103 16.58 2.74 20.71
C GLU A 103 17.93 3.45 20.46
N GLY A 104 18.16 4.56 21.16
CA GLY A 104 19.23 5.50 20.84
C GLY A 104 19.00 6.14 19.46
N ASP A 105 19.97 6.03 18.56
CA ASP A 105 19.90 6.53 17.19
C ASP A 105 19.29 5.51 16.21
N GLN A 106 19.07 4.28 16.65
CA GLN A 106 18.53 3.21 15.82
C GLN A 106 17.00 3.18 15.86
N LYS A 107 16.40 2.82 14.73
CA LYS A 107 14.97 2.47 14.66
C LYS A 107 14.83 0.96 14.68
N ILE A 108 13.92 0.46 15.49
CA ILE A 108 13.62 -0.96 15.60
C ILE A 108 12.13 -1.22 15.42
N ILE A 109 11.77 -2.38 14.85
CA ILE A 109 10.41 -2.92 14.88
C ILE A 109 10.33 -3.90 16.04
N VAL A 110 9.56 -3.59 17.06
CA VAL A 110 9.17 -4.55 18.10
C VAL A 110 7.91 -5.24 17.65
N TYR A 111 7.90 -6.58 17.60
CA TYR A 111 6.76 -7.33 17.05
C TYR A 111 6.36 -8.54 17.91
N SER A 112 5.11 -8.93 17.71
CA SER A 112 4.55 -10.21 18.18
C SER A 112 3.83 -10.90 17.01
N PHE A 113 4.10 -12.18 16.78
CA PHE A 113 3.40 -13.01 15.81
C PHE A 113 3.11 -14.39 16.41
N GLY A 114 1.85 -14.63 16.76
CA GLY A 114 1.44 -15.81 17.52
C GLY A 114 2.17 -15.84 18.89
N LYS A 115 2.98 -16.87 19.10
CA LYS A 115 3.81 -17.00 20.32
C LYS A 115 5.20 -16.36 20.19
N LYS A 116 5.61 -15.98 18.98
CA LYS A 116 6.93 -15.36 18.73
C LYS A 116 6.88 -13.88 19.05
N LYS A 117 7.89 -13.40 19.74
CA LYS A 117 8.15 -11.97 19.99
C LYS A 117 9.60 -11.67 19.62
N GLY A 118 9.90 -10.47 19.22
CA GLY A 118 11.24 -10.06 18.87
C GLY A 118 11.32 -8.62 18.41
N SER A 119 12.52 -8.21 18.05
CA SER A 119 12.81 -6.92 17.43
C SER A 119 13.67 -7.11 16.18
N ILE A 120 13.61 -6.14 15.28
CA ILE A 120 14.39 -6.07 14.04
C ILE A 120 14.86 -4.64 13.89
N GLU A 121 16.16 -4.44 13.65
CA GLU A 121 16.73 -3.15 13.27
C GLU A 121 16.24 -2.75 11.88
N ILE A 122 16.02 -1.46 11.67
CA ILE A 122 15.51 -0.88 10.43
C ILE A 122 16.52 0.14 9.93
N GLU A 123 17.07 -0.11 8.77
CA GLU A 123 17.92 0.85 8.05
C GLU A 123 17.14 1.65 7.01
N GLU A 124 16.09 1.06 6.44
CA GLU A 124 15.29 1.63 5.36
C GLU A 124 13.79 1.62 5.69
N ASN A 125 13.02 2.45 4.99
CA ASN A 125 11.57 2.43 5.10
C ASN A 125 11.02 1.07 4.68
N PHE A 126 10.03 0.62 5.40
CA PHE A 126 9.31 -0.63 5.13
C PHE A 126 7.80 -0.40 5.23
N TYR A 127 7.04 -1.31 4.67
CA TYR A 127 5.59 -1.21 4.58
C TYR A 127 4.94 -2.52 4.97
N ASP A 128 3.72 -2.43 5.43
CA ASP A 128 2.85 -3.59 5.59
C ASP A 128 1.84 -3.69 4.43
N ASN A 129 0.88 -4.56 4.57
CA ASN A 129 -0.10 -4.82 3.50
C ASN A 129 -0.99 -3.61 3.17
N LEU A 130 -1.30 -2.77 4.15
CA LEU A 130 -2.16 -1.60 3.97
C LEU A 130 -1.35 -0.39 3.46
N THR A 131 -0.25 -0.10 4.12
CA THR A 131 0.58 1.07 3.79
C THR A 131 1.35 0.91 2.48
N LEU A 132 1.60 -0.33 2.04
CA LEU A 132 2.18 -0.62 0.74
C LEU A 132 1.36 -0.01 -0.41
N GLN A 133 0.04 -0.13 -0.37
CA GLN A 133 -0.83 0.43 -1.41
C GLN A 133 -0.78 1.96 -1.40
N ILE A 134 -0.76 2.58 -0.22
CA ILE A 134 -0.62 4.04 -0.10
C ILE A 134 0.71 4.50 -0.70
N GLN A 135 1.81 3.85 -0.34
CA GLN A 135 3.13 4.19 -0.87
C GLN A 135 3.21 4.05 -2.40
N ILE A 136 2.59 3.02 -2.96
CA ILE A 136 2.55 2.83 -4.41
C ILE A 136 1.79 3.97 -5.09
N LYS A 137 0.63 4.35 -4.56
CA LYS A 137 -0.15 5.49 -5.07
C LYS A 137 0.63 6.81 -5.04
N MET A 138 1.45 7.01 -4.03
CA MET A 138 2.25 8.22 -3.88
C MET A 138 3.45 8.26 -4.83
N ASN A 139 4.22 7.17 -4.95
CA ASN A 139 5.57 7.24 -5.51
C ASN A 139 5.86 6.31 -6.68
N TYR A 140 5.01 5.31 -6.95
CA TYR A 140 5.37 4.25 -7.88
C TYR A 140 4.46 4.14 -9.12
N LEU A 141 3.44 4.99 -9.27
CA LEU A 141 2.50 4.92 -10.41
C LEU A 141 3.18 5.07 -11.77
N LYS A 142 4.30 5.79 -11.83
CA LYS A 142 5.06 6.05 -13.08
C LYS A 142 6.29 5.15 -13.26
N LYS A 143 6.50 4.17 -12.38
CA LYS A 143 7.64 3.25 -12.47
C LYS A 143 7.17 1.91 -13.04
N ASP A 144 7.80 1.45 -14.10
CA ASP A 144 7.46 0.18 -14.75
C ASP A 144 7.82 -1.02 -13.86
N GLU A 145 8.89 -0.89 -13.08
CA GLU A 145 9.34 -1.90 -12.13
C GLU A 145 9.90 -1.22 -10.87
N PHE A 146 9.67 -1.83 -9.70
CA PHE A 146 10.25 -1.37 -8.44
C PHE A 146 10.31 -2.49 -7.40
N LYS A 147 11.17 -2.26 -6.40
CA LYS A 147 11.29 -3.12 -5.21
C LYS A 147 10.94 -2.33 -3.96
N ILE A 148 10.37 -3.02 -2.97
CA ILE A 148 9.91 -2.40 -1.75
C ILE A 148 10.09 -3.35 -0.57
N ASN A 149 10.55 -2.82 0.57
CA ASN A 149 10.66 -3.57 1.80
C ASN A 149 9.29 -3.80 2.43
N TYR A 150 8.97 -5.02 2.72
CA TYR A 150 7.67 -5.45 3.22
C TYR A 150 7.81 -6.23 4.53
N PHE A 151 7.12 -5.77 5.57
CA PHE A 151 7.12 -6.44 6.86
C PHE A 151 5.97 -7.45 6.98
N ASP A 152 6.30 -8.70 7.26
CA ASP A 152 5.34 -9.77 7.49
C ASP A 152 5.91 -10.83 8.44
N LYS A 153 5.13 -11.19 9.46
CA LYS A 153 5.44 -12.29 10.40
C LYS A 153 6.81 -12.19 11.04
N GLY A 154 7.17 -10.99 11.46
CA GLY A 154 8.44 -10.73 12.12
C GLY A 154 9.65 -10.81 11.19
N LYS A 155 9.48 -10.50 9.91
CA LYS A 155 10.56 -10.43 8.91
C LYS A 155 10.32 -9.30 7.94
N ILE A 156 11.39 -8.62 7.54
CA ILE A 156 11.39 -7.74 6.37
C ILE A 156 11.78 -8.58 5.16
N LYS A 157 11.00 -8.44 4.09
CA LYS A 157 11.18 -9.11 2.81
C LYS A 157 11.16 -8.07 1.70
N ILE A 158 11.89 -8.29 0.64
CA ILE A 158 11.78 -7.49 -0.57
C ILE A 158 10.66 -8.05 -1.43
N LYS A 159 9.73 -7.19 -1.83
CA LYS A 159 8.74 -7.47 -2.86
C LYS A 159 9.08 -6.71 -4.12
N SER A 160 9.01 -7.38 -5.26
CA SER A 160 9.19 -6.78 -6.58
C SER A 160 7.84 -6.69 -7.27
N PHE A 161 7.58 -5.56 -7.91
CA PHE A 161 6.35 -5.32 -8.66
C PHE A 161 6.67 -4.89 -10.08
N LEU A 162 5.86 -5.40 -11.01
CA LEU A 162 5.72 -4.85 -12.36
C LEU A 162 4.49 -3.96 -12.39
N ASN A 163 4.60 -2.85 -13.09
CA ASN A 163 3.50 -1.93 -13.36
C ASN A 163 3.24 -1.89 -14.86
N LYS A 164 2.00 -1.96 -15.23
CA LYS A 164 1.54 -1.85 -16.61
C LYS A 164 0.34 -0.92 -16.68
N LYS A 165 0.39 0.05 -17.59
CA LYS A 165 -0.77 0.88 -17.90
C LYS A 165 -1.65 0.16 -18.91
N GLU A 166 -2.94 0.03 -18.64
CA GLU A 166 -3.89 -0.61 -19.54
C GLU A 166 -5.30 0.01 -19.43
N GLU A 167 -6.16 -0.30 -20.39
CA GLU A 167 -7.57 0.03 -20.35
C GLU A 167 -8.38 -1.24 -20.06
N ILE A 168 -9.31 -1.15 -19.14
CA ILE A 168 -10.22 -2.24 -18.78
C ILE A 168 -11.67 -1.78 -18.83
N ILE A 169 -12.60 -2.72 -18.91
CA ILE A 169 -14.02 -2.42 -18.70
C ILE A 169 -14.33 -2.58 -17.21
N TYR A 170 -14.70 -1.49 -16.57
CA TYR A 170 -15.13 -1.44 -15.18
C TYR A 170 -16.50 -0.77 -15.07
N LYS A 171 -17.47 -1.47 -14.43
CA LYS A 171 -18.87 -1.02 -14.34
C LYS A 171 -19.46 -0.57 -15.70
N SER A 172 -19.19 -1.36 -16.75
CA SER A 172 -19.62 -1.14 -18.14
C SER A 172 -19.03 0.10 -18.82
N LYS A 173 -17.94 0.66 -18.31
CA LYS A 173 -17.24 1.79 -18.91
C LYS A 173 -15.76 1.47 -19.10
N PRO A 174 -15.12 1.98 -20.18
CA PRO A 174 -13.67 1.91 -20.31
C PRO A 174 -13.01 2.80 -19.25
N VAL A 175 -12.02 2.26 -18.56
CA VAL A 175 -11.27 2.95 -17.51
C VAL A 175 -9.79 2.64 -17.67
N GLU A 176 -8.96 3.66 -17.74
CA GLU A 176 -7.50 3.50 -17.66
C GLU A 176 -7.08 3.15 -16.24
N VAL A 177 -6.20 2.17 -16.13
CA VAL A 177 -5.67 1.70 -14.84
C VAL A 177 -4.16 1.49 -14.90
N PHE A 178 -3.54 1.54 -13.73
CA PHE A 178 -2.24 0.95 -13.47
C PHE A 178 -2.45 -0.44 -12.86
N GLU A 179 -1.98 -1.46 -13.55
CA GLU A 179 -1.94 -2.83 -13.05
C GLU A 179 -0.60 -3.10 -12.37
N PHE A 180 -0.63 -3.38 -11.08
CA PHE A 180 0.54 -3.79 -10.30
C PHE A 180 0.50 -5.28 -10.05
N THR A 181 1.51 -5.99 -10.51
CA THR A 181 1.65 -7.43 -10.30
C THR A 181 2.90 -7.74 -9.48
N GLU A 182 2.73 -8.36 -8.30
CA GLU A 182 3.85 -8.84 -7.49
C GLU A 182 4.56 -10.00 -8.20
N GLN A 183 5.84 -9.85 -8.44
CA GLN A 183 6.69 -10.92 -8.97
C GLN A 183 7.00 -11.94 -7.88
N ARG A 184 6.62 -13.18 -8.09
CA ARG A 184 6.81 -14.28 -7.13
C ARG A 184 7.32 -15.52 -7.82
N GLU A 185 8.22 -16.22 -7.16
CA GLU A 185 8.74 -17.51 -7.62
C GLU A 185 7.77 -18.66 -7.39
N ASP A 186 6.82 -18.50 -6.45
CA ASP A 186 5.83 -19.52 -6.13
C ASP A 186 4.54 -19.34 -6.97
N LYS A 187 3.67 -20.35 -6.94
CA LYS A 187 2.39 -20.32 -7.67
C LYS A 187 1.34 -19.37 -7.09
N ARG A 188 1.70 -18.53 -6.13
CA ARG A 188 0.82 -17.50 -5.58
C ARG A 188 0.97 -16.24 -6.41
N TYR A 189 -0.10 -15.49 -6.53
CA TYR A 189 -0.09 -14.18 -7.17
C TYR A 189 -0.80 -13.14 -6.31
N PHE A 190 -0.38 -11.92 -6.46
CA PHE A 190 -1.03 -10.74 -5.91
C PHE A 190 -0.97 -9.65 -6.96
N LYS A 191 -2.14 -9.13 -7.32
CA LYS A 191 -2.27 -8.09 -8.31
C LYS A 191 -3.34 -7.12 -7.87
N PHE A 192 -3.18 -5.84 -8.18
CA PHE A 192 -4.20 -4.84 -7.94
C PHE A 192 -4.21 -3.78 -9.04
N LEU A 193 -5.39 -3.19 -9.26
CA LEU A 193 -5.64 -2.19 -10.27
C LEU A 193 -5.97 -0.87 -9.59
N ILE A 194 -5.22 0.18 -9.95
CA ILE A 194 -5.46 1.56 -9.49
C ILE A 194 -5.93 2.38 -10.68
N ARG A 195 -7.02 3.14 -10.51
CA ARG A 195 -7.50 4.07 -11.53
C ARG A 195 -6.46 5.13 -11.85
N ASN A 196 -6.33 5.44 -13.15
CA ASN A 196 -5.45 6.50 -13.62
C ASN A 196 -6.22 7.84 -13.70
N ASP A 197 -6.77 8.27 -12.58
CA ASP A 197 -7.44 9.57 -12.44
C ASP A 197 -6.98 10.31 -11.18
N SER A 198 -7.67 11.39 -10.80
CA SER A 198 -7.35 12.19 -9.61
C SER A 198 -7.43 11.38 -8.32
N ASP A 199 -8.40 10.48 -8.23
CA ASP A 199 -8.73 9.80 -6.98
C ASP A 199 -7.82 8.61 -6.71
N LYS A 200 -7.24 8.01 -7.79
CA LYS A 200 -6.31 6.87 -7.72
C LYS A 200 -6.83 5.75 -6.83
N GLU A 201 -8.13 5.46 -6.98
CA GLU A 201 -8.76 4.39 -6.21
C GLU A 201 -8.23 3.02 -6.62
N THR A 202 -8.05 2.14 -5.64
CA THR A 202 -7.83 0.73 -5.92
C THR A 202 -9.18 0.10 -6.24
N ILE A 203 -9.44 -0.23 -7.52
CA ILE A 203 -10.74 -0.74 -7.96
C ILE A 203 -10.84 -2.24 -7.98
N LYS A 204 -9.72 -2.95 -8.08
CA LYS A 204 -9.68 -4.42 -8.00
C LYS A 204 -8.43 -4.90 -7.31
N VAL A 205 -8.57 -5.98 -6.53
CA VAL A 205 -7.46 -6.71 -5.93
C VAL A 205 -7.65 -8.19 -6.22
N PHE A 206 -6.64 -8.81 -6.80
CA PHE A 206 -6.61 -10.24 -7.10
C PHE A 206 -5.57 -10.92 -6.22
N GLN A 207 -5.98 -11.97 -5.55
CA GLN A 207 -5.09 -12.73 -4.69
C GLN A 207 -5.37 -14.21 -4.83
N GLY A 208 -4.33 -15.00 -5.06
CA GLY A 208 -4.55 -16.43 -5.18
C GLY A 208 -3.29 -17.26 -5.24
N GLY A 209 -3.51 -18.55 -5.56
CA GLY A 209 -2.51 -19.58 -5.69
C GLY A 209 -2.78 -20.79 -4.80
N ARG A 210 -2.22 -21.95 -5.19
CA ARG A 210 -2.43 -23.23 -4.50
C ARG A 210 -3.91 -23.66 -4.41
N GLY A 211 -4.72 -23.35 -5.45
CA GLY A 211 -6.13 -23.75 -5.53
C GLY A 211 -7.12 -22.80 -4.85
N PHE A 212 -6.65 -21.63 -4.40
CA PHE A 212 -7.50 -20.60 -3.82
C PHE A 212 -7.30 -19.27 -4.57
N ASN A 213 -8.39 -18.69 -5.06
CA ASN A 213 -8.40 -17.41 -5.74
C ASN A 213 -9.54 -16.55 -5.19
N VAL A 214 -9.25 -15.30 -4.90
CA VAL A 214 -10.23 -14.28 -4.51
C VAL A 214 -9.96 -13.01 -5.27
N ASP A 215 -11.03 -12.50 -5.88
CA ASP A 215 -11.02 -11.23 -6.59
C ASP A 215 -11.94 -10.29 -5.83
N TRP A 216 -11.39 -9.16 -5.41
CA TRP A 216 -12.12 -8.08 -4.75
C TRP A 216 -12.34 -6.95 -5.74
N GLU A 217 -13.56 -6.45 -5.82
CA GLU A 217 -13.94 -5.33 -6.68
C GLU A 217 -14.61 -4.24 -5.83
N LEU A 218 -14.24 -2.99 -6.07
CA LEU A 218 -14.80 -1.81 -5.40
C LEU A 218 -16.28 -1.64 -5.81
N ASP A 219 -17.17 -1.53 -4.81
CA ASP A 219 -18.62 -1.39 -4.97
C ASP A 219 -19.04 -0.05 -5.58
#